data_1168f3cb174adb28cbe9bef1c623a518
#
_entry.id   1168f3cb174adb28cbe9bef1c623a518
#
_cell.length_a   1.000
_cell.length_b   1.000
_cell.length_c   1.000
_cell.angle_alpha   90.00
_cell.angle_beta   90.00
_cell.angle_gamma   90.00
#
_symmetry.space_group_name_H-M   'P 1'
#
loop_
_entity.id
_entity.type
_entity.pdbx_description
1 polymer ?
#
loop_
_entity_poly.entity_id
_entity_poly.type
_entity_poly.pdbx_seq_one_letter_code
_entity_poly.pdbx_strand_id
1 'polypeptide(L)'
;DKGIAFIIGKTDGEMGLNLFSIFYSIGMHFINGPIYDERGKIIKYLPGSGTYTNCYMDITPCAVKIESAMEHAGITFVNSSFMSKVIVSPENYGPVKFVGCGFWGIQGLDYHGYLEGKGSVLFNACHFSGWDKNLKGYPCIYANNRDIFVNSCEFLNSEVNYPLIYLGPYVRNAIITFNISQSKFEVKNESFSGAEVIIKNNV
;
A
#
# COMPACT_ATOMS: atom_id res chain seq x y z
N ASP A 1 12.96 -5.04 -17.93
CA ASP A 1 12.08 -4.10 -18.59
C ASP A 1 11.89 -2.86 -17.73
N LYS A 2 11.56 -1.70 -18.34
CA LYS A 2 11.47 -0.41 -17.63
C LYS A 2 10.09 0.25 -17.79
N GLY A 3 9.11 -0.48 -18.33
CA GLY A 3 7.78 0.06 -18.59
C GLY A 3 6.89 0.14 -17.35
N ILE A 4 5.84 0.95 -17.43
CA ILE A 4 4.72 1.00 -16.51
C ILE A 4 3.51 0.44 -17.24
N ALA A 5 2.76 -0.50 -16.62
CA ALA A 5 1.63 -1.11 -17.30
C ALA A 5 0.42 -0.16 -17.36
N PHE A 6 0.08 0.46 -16.22
CA PHE A 6 -1.06 1.38 -16.12
C PHE A 6 -0.62 2.67 -15.44
N ILE A 7 -0.84 3.81 -16.10
CA ILE A 7 -0.65 5.15 -15.51
C ILE A 7 -2.04 5.77 -15.34
N ILE A 8 -2.40 6.08 -14.10
CA ILE A 8 -3.68 6.65 -13.73
C ILE A 8 -3.46 8.08 -13.23
N GLY A 9 -4.05 9.04 -13.92
CA GLY A 9 -3.97 10.45 -13.57
C GLY A 9 -5.21 10.95 -12.85
N LYS A 10 -5.67 12.16 -13.23
CA LYS A 10 -6.90 12.74 -12.68
C LYS A 10 -8.14 12.01 -13.18
N THR A 11 -8.82 11.36 -12.26
CA THR A 11 -10.11 10.69 -12.46
C THR A 11 -11.02 11.00 -11.28
N ASP A 12 -12.32 10.92 -11.49
CA ASP A 12 -13.33 11.07 -10.42
C ASP A 12 -14.14 9.79 -10.33
N GLY A 13 -13.78 8.91 -9.37
CA GLY A 13 -14.48 7.66 -9.14
C GLY A 13 -14.28 6.62 -10.23
N GLU A 14 -13.06 6.48 -10.75
CA GLU A 14 -12.73 5.45 -11.74
C GLU A 14 -12.99 4.04 -11.20
N MET A 15 -13.45 3.15 -12.06
CA MET A 15 -13.62 1.73 -11.76
C MET A 15 -12.72 0.89 -12.66
N GLY A 16 -11.68 0.30 -12.07
CA GLY A 16 -10.82 -0.70 -12.73
C GLY A 16 -11.28 -2.11 -12.37
N LEU A 17 -11.53 -2.93 -13.39
CA LEU A 17 -11.97 -4.33 -13.20
C LEU A 17 -11.06 -5.29 -13.96
N ASN A 18 -10.61 -6.35 -13.28
CA ASN A 18 -9.87 -7.46 -13.88
C ASN A 18 -8.61 -7.01 -14.64
N LEU A 19 -7.93 -5.99 -14.15
CA LEU A 19 -6.67 -5.53 -14.75
C LEU A 19 -5.55 -6.52 -14.43
N PHE A 20 -4.80 -6.89 -15.45
CA PHE A 20 -3.66 -7.78 -15.31
C PHE A 20 -2.41 -7.18 -15.92
N SER A 21 -1.29 -7.28 -15.22
CA SER A 21 0.03 -6.96 -15.78
C SER A 21 1.09 -7.93 -15.27
N ILE A 22 2.09 -8.18 -16.10
CA ILE A 22 3.23 -9.04 -15.79
C ILE A 22 4.50 -8.49 -16.44
N PHE A 23 5.64 -8.57 -15.73
CA PHE A 23 6.99 -8.17 -16.19
C PHE A 23 7.18 -6.67 -16.47
N TYR A 24 6.33 -5.80 -15.93
CA TYR A 24 6.57 -4.36 -15.94
C TYR A 24 7.41 -3.94 -14.72
N SER A 25 8.08 -2.80 -14.78
CA SER A 25 8.77 -2.22 -13.63
C SER A 25 7.79 -1.75 -12.56
N ILE A 26 6.64 -1.21 -13.00
CA ILE A 26 5.53 -0.80 -12.16
C ILE A 26 4.25 -1.34 -12.77
N GLY A 27 3.42 -2.03 -11.98
CA GLY A 27 2.11 -2.50 -12.44
C GLY A 27 1.14 -1.34 -12.59
N MET A 28 0.79 -0.66 -11.52
CA MET A 28 -0.09 0.52 -11.54
C MET A 28 0.61 1.73 -10.91
N HIS A 29 0.55 2.88 -11.57
CA HIS A 29 1.15 4.13 -11.11
C HIS A 29 0.12 5.24 -11.07
N PHE A 30 -0.19 5.72 -9.87
CA PHE A 30 -1.15 6.80 -9.63
C PHE A 30 -0.40 8.12 -9.48
N ILE A 31 -0.71 9.06 -10.36
CA ILE A 31 -0.05 10.38 -10.43
C ILE A 31 -1.08 11.50 -10.47
N ASN A 32 -0.61 12.73 -10.30
CA ASN A 32 -1.45 13.88 -10.64
C ASN A 32 -1.63 13.94 -12.16
N GLY A 33 -2.88 14.01 -12.61
CA GLY A 33 -3.24 14.19 -14.01
C GLY A 33 -3.60 15.64 -14.34
N PRO A 34 -3.46 16.05 -15.62
CA PRO A 34 -3.77 17.42 -16.05
C PRO A 34 -5.27 17.70 -16.08
N ILE A 35 -5.63 18.92 -15.73
CA ILE A 35 -6.94 19.52 -15.98
C ILE A 35 -6.78 20.57 -17.08
N TYR A 36 -7.66 20.52 -18.06
CA TYR A 36 -7.63 21.40 -19.22
C TYR A 36 -8.75 22.45 -19.14
N ASP A 37 -8.50 23.64 -19.68
CA ASP A 37 -9.54 24.63 -19.95
C ASP A 37 -10.30 24.30 -21.26
N GLU A 38 -11.30 25.12 -21.60
CA GLU A 38 -12.11 24.98 -22.82
C GLU A 38 -11.28 25.05 -24.12
N ARG A 39 -10.07 25.58 -24.07
CA ARG A 39 -9.15 25.73 -25.20
C ARG A 39 -8.11 24.59 -25.26
N GLY A 40 -8.21 23.60 -24.35
CA GLY A 40 -7.27 22.47 -24.27
C GLY A 40 -5.93 22.83 -23.61
N LYS A 41 -5.81 23.96 -22.92
CA LYS A 41 -4.60 24.33 -22.19
C LYS A 41 -4.63 23.73 -20.77
N ILE A 42 -3.53 23.16 -20.31
CA ILE A 42 -3.42 22.67 -18.94
C ILE A 42 -3.50 23.85 -17.96
N ILE A 43 -4.46 23.78 -17.02
CA ILE A 43 -4.67 24.76 -15.95
C ILE A 43 -3.91 24.32 -14.69
N LYS A 44 -3.99 23.04 -14.35
CA LYS A 44 -3.39 22.45 -13.13
C LYS A 44 -3.29 20.95 -13.23
N TYR A 45 -2.58 20.34 -12.29
CA TYR A 45 -2.52 18.89 -12.08
C TYR A 45 -3.23 18.54 -10.78
N LEU A 46 -4.06 17.51 -10.77
CA LEU A 46 -4.79 17.04 -9.60
C LEU A 46 -4.73 15.52 -9.49
N PRO A 47 -4.83 14.99 -8.25
CA PRO A 47 -4.96 13.57 -8.03
C PRO A 47 -6.30 13.02 -8.51
N GLY A 48 -6.34 11.73 -8.76
CA GLY A 48 -7.55 10.98 -9.05
C GLY A 48 -8.08 10.20 -7.84
N SER A 49 -9.25 9.59 -8.03
CA SER A 49 -9.85 8.63 -7.11
C SER A 49 -10.43 7.44 -7.88
N GLY A 50 -10.51 6.28 -7.24
CA GLY A 50 -11.09 5.12 -7.90
C GLY A 50 -11.12 3.86 -7.04
N THR A 51 -11.85 2.87 -7.54
CA THR A 51 -11.92 1.52 -6.98
C THR A 51 -11.46 0.50 -8.02
N TYR A 52 -10.52 -0.34 -7.62
CA TYR A 52 -9.89 -1.35 -8.48
C TYR A 52 -10.16 -2.74 -7.90
N THR A 53 -10.91 -3.56 -8.65
CA THR A 53 -11.39 -4.87 -8.20
C THR A 53 -10.82 -5.99 -9.06
N ASN A 54 -10.39 -7.08 -8.40
CA ASN A 54 -9.81 -8.25 -9.05
C ASN A 54 -8.61 -7.90 -9.96
N CYS A 55 -7.77 -6.96 -9.54
CA CYS A 55 -6.56 -6.60 -10.28
C CYS A 55 -5.41 -7.51 -9.85
N TYR A 56 -4.58 -7.90 -10.82
CA TYR A 56 -3.46 -8.80 -10.59
C TYR A 56 -2.17 -8.22 -11.17
N MET A 57 -1.21 -7.85 -10.29
CA MET A 57 0.09 -7.28 -10.69
C MET A 57 1.18 -8.31 -10.42
N ASP A 58 1.60 -9.01 -11.47
CA ASP A 58 2.46 -10.17 -11.41
C ASP A 58 3.90 -9.85 -11.80
N ILE A 59 4.85 -10.45 -11.07
CA ILE A 59 6.31 -10.39 -11.32
C ILE A 59 6.77 -8.96 -11.72
N THR A 60 6.41 -7.99 -10.89
CA THR A 60 6.83 -6.59 -11.04
C THR A 60 7.68 -6.17 -9.84
N PRO A 61 8.76 -5.38 -9.99
CA PRO A 61 9.49 -4.83 -8.85
C PRO A 61 8.65 -3.94 -7.93
N CYS A 62 7.62 -3.29 -8.49
CA CYS A 62 6.64 -2.50 -7.76
C CYS A 62 5.24 -2.76 -8.32
N ALA A 63 4.38 -3.43 -7.56
CA ALA A 63 3.03 -3.74 -8.01
C ALA A 63 2.17 -2.48 -8.15
N VAL A 64 2.21 -1.61 -7.14
CA VAL A 64 1.46 -0.35 -7.12
C VAL A 64 2.34 0.77 -6.56
N LYS A 65 2.40 1.89 -7.27
CA LYS A 65 2.99 3.14 -6.80
C LYS A 65 1.94 4.23 -6.76
N ILE A 66 1.74 4.85 -5.60
CA ILE A 66 0.77 5.93 -5.40
C ILE A 66 1.53 7.18 -5.01
N GLU A 67 1.71 8.09 -5.95
CA GLU A 67 2.30 9.40 -5.68
C GLU A 67 1.24 10.35 -5.14
N SER A 68 0.00 10.23 -5.64
CA SER A 68 -1.07 11.11 -5.20
C SER A 68 -2.43 10.45 -5.40
N ALA A 69 -3.28 10.58 -4.39
CA ALA A 69 -4.69 10.20 -4.40
C ALA A 69 -5.55 11.38 -3.91
N MET A 70 -6.78 11.48 -4.39
CA MET A 70 -7.71 12.53 -4.00
C MET A 70 -8.03 12.47 -2.51
N GLU A 71 -7.86 13.58 -1.80
CA GLU A 71 -7.87 13.64 -0.32
C GLU A 71 -9.18 13.14 0.30
N HIS A 72 -10.33 13.44 -0.30
CA HIS A 72 -11.64 13.08 0.25
C HIS A 72 -12.21 11.75 -0.27
N ALA A 73 -11.65 11.16 -1.33
CA ALA A 73 -12.15 9.93 -1.94
C ALA A 73 -11.12 8.79 -1.94
N GLY A 74 -9.89 9.09 -2.38
CA GLY A 74 -8.78 8.15 -2.34
C GLY A 74 -8.84 7.03 -3.38
N ILE A 75 -8.03 6.01 -3.14
CA ILE A 75 -7.90 4.83 -4.00
C ILE A 75 -8.20 3.60 -3.16
N THR A 76 -9.05 2.71 -3.69
CA THR A 76 -9.42 1.46 -3.03
C THR A 76 -9.12 0.26 -3.94
N PHE A 77 -8.44 -0.74 -3.42
CA PHE A 77 -8.26 -2.04 -4.05
C PHE A 77 -9.11 -3.08 -3.32
N VAL A 78 -9.85 -3.89 -4.07
CA VAL A 78 -10.72 -4.95 -3.53
C VAL A 78 -10.38 -6.27 -4.21
N ASN A 79 -10.21 -7.34 -3.43
CA ASN A 79 -9.94 -8.71 -3.91
C ASN A 79 -8.84 -8.77 -4.98
N SER A 80 -7.80 -7.95 -4.83
CA SER A 80 -6.71 -7.83 -5.79
C SER A 80 -5.45 -8.54 -5.28
N SER A 81 -4.56 -8.90 -6.20
CA SER A 81 -3.34 -9.65 -5.87
C SER A 81 -2.09 -8.92 -6.36
N PHE A 82 -1.12 -8.81 -5.49
CA PHE A 82 0.13 -8.08 -5.73
C PHE A 82 1.33 -8.97 -5.43
N MET A 83 2.08 -9.34 -6.47
CA MET A 83 3.29 -10.17 -6.33
C MET A 83 4.54 -9.33 -6.09
N SER A 84 4.40 -8.20 -5.43
CA SER A 84 5.50 -7.31 -5.05
C SER A 84 5.03 -6.24 -4.09
N LYS A 85 5.88 -5.21 -3.89
CA LYS A 85 5.59 -4.12 -2.97
C LYS A 85 4.59 -3.12 -3.52
N VAL A 86 3.88 -2.51 -2.58
CA VAL A 86 3.13 -1.28 -2.77
C VAL A 86 3.92 -0.14 -2.16
N ILE A 87 4.03 0.97 -2.90
CA ILE A 87 4.69 2.19 -2.45
C ILE A 87 3.65 3.31 -2.39
N VAL A 88 3.50 3.95 -1.24
CA VAL A 88 2.77 5.21 -1.08
C VAL A 88 3.80 6.30 -0.81
N SER A 89 3.82 7.31 -1.68
CA SER A 89 4.84 8.36 -1.67
C SER A 89 4.57 9.44 -0.61
N PRO A 90 5.60 10.20 -0.20
CA PRO A 90 5.47 11.30 0.78
C PRO A 90 4.47 12.39 0.36
N GLU A 91 4.24 12.55 -0.94
CA GLU A 91 3.34 13.54 -1.53
C GLU A 91 1.86 13.13 -1.47
N ASN A 92 1.56 11.90 -1.05
CA ASN A 92 0.18 11.43 -0.97
C ASN A 92 -0.56 12.01 0.25
N TYR A 93 -1.72 12.60 -0.01
CA TYR A 93 -2.64 13.13 1.01
C TYR A 93 -3.95 12.32 1.13
N GLY A 94 -4.30 11.58 0.09
CA GLY A 94 -5.55 10.84 0.04
C GLY A 94 -5.47 9.47 0.71
N PRO A 95 -6.63 8.92 1.13
CA PRO A 95 -6.69 7.58 1.68
C PRO A 95 -6.40 6.51 0.63
N VAL A 96 -5.68 5.46 1.05
CA VAL A 96 -5.41 4.26 0.25
C VAL A 96 -5.92 3.05 1.02
N LYS A 97 -6.73 2.21 0.38
CA LYS A 97 -7.37 1.09 1.04
C LYS A 97 -7.13 -0.20 0.27
N PHE A 98 -6.78 -1.25 1.01
CA PHE A 98 -6.67 -2.62 0.51
C PHE A 98 -7.64 -3.50 1.31
N VAL A 99 -8.60 -4.11 0.64
CA VAL A 99 -9.66 -4.92 1.26
C VAL A 99 -9.69 -6.29 0.60
N GLY A 100 -9.46 -7.35 1.38
CA GLY A 100 -9.43 -8.72 0.89
C GLY A 100 -8.31 -8.99 -0.13
N CYS A 101 -7.21 -8.24 -0.08
CA CYS A 101 -6.13 -8.34 -1.05
C CYS A 101 -5.06 -9.34 -0.62
N GLY A 102 -4.42 -9.98 -1.61
CA GLY A 102 -3.27 -10.86 -1.41
C GLY A 102 -1.95 -10.19 -1.79
N PHE A 103 -0.95 -10.35 -0.92
CA PHE A 103 0.40 -9.86 -1.14
C PHE A 103 1.37 -11.04 -1.11
N TRP A 104 2.01 -11.32 -2.24
CA TRP A 104 2.92 -12.45 -2.38
C TRP A 104 4.31 -11.96 -2.79
N GLY A 105 5.32 -12.39 -2.04
CA GLY A 105 6.69 -11.98 -2.32
C GLY A 105 7.32 -12.76 -3.45
N ILE A 106 7.94 -12.02 -4.38
CA ILE A 106 8.90 -12.56 -5.34
C ILE A 106 10.32 -12.54 -4.76
N GLN A 107 11.28 -13.18 -5.42
CA GLN A 107 12.67 -13.16 -4.99
C GLN A 107 13.20 -11.71 -4.91
N GLY A 108 13.87 -11.38 -3.81
CA GLY A 108 14.45 -10.06 -3.58
C GLY A 108 13.50 -9.01 -3.00
N LEU A 109 12.24 -9.38 -2.71
CA LEU A 109 11.31 -8.46 -2.07
C LEU A 109 11.75 -8.15 -0.64
N ASP A 110 11.85 -6.87 -0.30
CA ASP A 110 12.12 -6.39 1.06
C ASP A 110 10.81 -6.22 1.85
N TYR A 111 9.89 -5.39 1.38
CA TYR A 111 8.59 -5.06 2.03
C TYR A 111 7.42 -5.40 1.12
N HIS A 112 6.25 -5.67 1.68
CA HIS A 112 4.99 -5.57 0.94
C HIS A 112 4.42 -4.15 0.93
N GLY A 113 4.49 -3.45 2.05
CA GLY A 113 4.08 -2.04 2.15
C GLY A 113 5.24 -1.14 2.51
N TYR A 114 5.55 -0.16 1.66
CA TYR A 114 6.43 0.97 1.98
C TYR A 114 5.60 2.25 1.89
N LEU A 115 5.20 2.77 3.07
CA LEU A 115 4.12 3.73 3.18
C LEU A 115 4.63 5.04 3.80
N GLU A 116 4.46 6.12 3.07
CA GLU A 116 4.79 7.47 3.49
C GLU A 116 3.60 8.41 3.23
N GLY A 117 3.76 9.70 3.51
CA GLY A 117 2.76 10.73 3.19
C GLY A 117 1.78 11.02 4.32
N LYS A 118 0.84 11.90 4.03
CA LYS A 118 -0.12 12.46 5.00
C LYS A 118 -1.51 11.80 4.93
N GLY A 119 -1.75 10.99 3.91
CA GLY A 119 -2.97 10.20 3.78
C GLY A 119 -2.99 9.00 4.73
N SER A 120 -4.18 8.44 4.93
CA SER A 120 -4.34 7.18 5.64
C SER A 120 -4.10 5.98 4.75
N VAL A 121 -3.59 4.88 5.33
CA VAL A 121 -3.52 3.59 4.64
C VAL A 121 -4.24 2.53 5.47
N LEU A 122 -5.10 1.75 4.83
CA LEU A 122 -5.86 0.67 5.44
C LEU A 122 -5.54 -0.66 4.74
N PHE A 123 -5.19 -1.67 5.53
CA PHE A 123 -5.24 -3.08 5.16
C PHE A 123 -6.31 -3.76 5.99
N ASN A 124 -7.30 -4.36 5.32
CA ASN A 124 -8.39 -5.06 5.99
C ASN A 124 -8.64 -6.42 5.33
N ALA A 125 -8.64 -7.49 6.10
CA ALA A 125 -8.81 -8.87 5.63
C ALA A 125 -7.81 -9.24 4.50
N CYS A 126 -6.60 -8.72 4.57
CA CYS A 126 -5.53 -9.01 3.61
C CYS A 126 -4.65 -10.16 4.10
N HIS A 127 -3.96 -10.83 3.18
CA HIS A 127 -2.93 -11.78 3.55
C HIS A 127 -1.58 -11.42 2.94
N PHE A 128 -0.50 -11.66 3.69
CA PHE A 128 0.86 -11.33 3.32
C PHE A 128 1.75 -12.57 3.42
N SER A 129 2.52 -12.85 2.37
CA SER A 129 3.48 -13.94 2.37
C SER A 129 4.75 -13.63 1.60
N GLY A 130 5.88 -14.13 2.05
CA GLY A 130 7.12 -14.13 1.28
C GLY A 130 7.84 -12.79 1.16
N TRP A 131 7.74 -11.89 2.14
CA TRP A 131 8.60 -10.70 2.22
C TRP A 131 9.97 -11.05 2.83
N ASP A 132 10.92 -10.13 2.76
CA ASP A 132 12.30 -10.22 3.27
C ASP A 132 12.99 -11.54 3.01
N LYS A 133 12.84 -12.07 1.80
CA LYS A 133 13.45 -13.37 1.40
C LYS A 133 14.98 -13.40 1.50
N ASN A 134 15.63 -12.25 1.65
CA ASN A 134 17.06 -12.15 1.86
C ASN A 134 17.44 -12.09 3.36
N LEU A 135 16.49 -12.23 4.28
CA LEU A 135 16.67 -12.26 5.74
C LEU A 135 17.45 -11.06 6.29
N LYS A 136 17.15 -9.87 5.79
CA LYS A 136 17.81 -8.62 6.20
C LYS A 136 17.15 -7.96 7.42
N GLY A 137 16.02 -8.50 7.90
CA GLY A 137 15.28 -7.96 9.03
C GLY A 137 14.29 -6.85 8.65
N TYR A 138 13.80 -6.83 7.42
CA TYR A 138 12.78 -5.87 6.99
C TYR A 138 11.38 -6.28 7.47
N PRO A 139 10.56 -5.34 7.98
CA PRO A 139 9.17 -5.60 8.30
C PRO A 139 8.36 -5.87 7.02
N CYS A 140 7.25 -6.59 7.16
CA CYS A 140 6.28 -6.75 6.07
C CYS A 140 5.70 -5.40 5.64
N ILE A 141 5.34 -4.57 6.62
CA ILE A 141 4.81 -3.22 6.44
C ILE A 141 5.72 -2.21 7.13
N TYR A 142 6.36 -1.35 6.34
CA TYR A 142 7.04 -0.15 6.81
C TYR A 142 6.08 1.03 6.69
N ALA A 143 5.54 1.50 7.81
CA ALA A 143 4.59 2.59 7.87
C ALA A 143 5.25 3.84 8.46
N ASN A 144 5.41 4.87 7.65
CA ASN A 144 5.86 6.20 8.04
C ASN A 144 4.91 7.28 7.51
N ASN A 145 3.67 6.88 7.20
CA ASN A 145 2.56 7.75 6.84
C ASN A 145 1.81 8.21 8.10
N ARG A 146 0.93 9.19 7.96
CA ARG A 146 0.20 9.80 9.09
C ARG A 146 -0.68 8.80 9.85
N ASP A 147 -1.54 8.08 9.16
CA ASP A 147 -2.54 7.20 9.77
C ASP A 147 -2.48 5.80 9.15
N ILE A 148 -2.35 4.75 9.97
CA ILE A 148 -2.26 3.35 9.51
C ILE A 148 -3.27 2.46 10.24
N PHE A 149 -3.98 1.63 9.48
CA PHE A 149 -4.95 0.66 9.98
C PHE A 149 -4.63 -0.72 9.40
N VAL A 150 -4.41 -1.72 10.25
CA VAL A 150 -4.13 -3.11 9.85
C VAL A 150 -5.05 -4.01 10.67
N ASN A 151 -6.11 -4.50 10.05
CA ASN A 151 -7.16 -5.22 10.76
C ASN A 151 -7.49 -6.55 10.08
N SER A 152 -7.65 -7.60 10.87
CA SER A 152 -8.06 -8.93 10.40
C SER A 152 -7.20 -9.49 9.27
N CYS A 153 -5.91 -9.19 9.28
CA CYS A 153 -4.96 -9.64 8.27
C CYS A 153 -4.19 -10.88 8.73
N GLU A 154 -3.68 -11.64 7.75
CA GLU A 154 -2.85 -12.81 7.97
C GLU A 154 -1.42 -12.58 7.49
N PHE A 155 -0.43 -12.95 8.34
CA PHE A 155 1.00 -12.88 8.03
C PHE A 155 1.56 -14.30 7.97
N LEU A 156 1.80 -14.79 6.76
CA LEU A 156 2.11 -16.19 6.48
C LEU A 156 3.61 -16.42 6.26
N ASN A 157 4.42 -16.04 7.24
CA ASN A 157 5.88 -16.22 7.18
C ASN A 157 6.39 -16.77 8.52
N SER A 158 6.63 -18.07 8.57
CA SER A 158 6.98 -18.80 9.81
C SER A 158 8.42 -18.56 10.30
N GLU A 159 9.30 -18.05 9.45
CA GLU A 159 10.75 -17.94 9.77
C GLU A 159 11.16 -16.55 10.26
N VAL A 160 10.20 -15.66 10.50
CA VAL A 160 10.45 -14.26 10.85
C VAL A 160 10.71 -14.10 12.34
N ASN A 161 11.88 -13.57 12.71
CA ASN A 161 12.29 -13.24 14.08
C ASN A 161 12.45 -11.73 14.31
N TYR A 162 11.72 -10.91 13.58
CA TYR A 162 11.74 -9.44 13.69
C TYR A 162 10.33 -8.88 13.50
N PRO A 163 10.10 -7.61 13.85
CA PRO A 163 8.77 -7.01 13.78
C PRO A 163 8.12 -7.13 12.41
N LEU A 164 6.83 -7.54 12.38
CA LEU A 164 6.04 -7.64 11.15
C LEU A 164 5.66 -6.26 10.61
N ILE A 165 5.46 -5.31 11.53
CA ILE A 165 5.07 -3.94 11.21
C ILE A 165 6.03 -2.98 11.93
N TYR A 166 6.53 -2.00 11.19
CA TYR A 166 7.28 -0.87 11.73
C TYR A 166 6.43 0.39 11.64
N LEU A 167 6.30 1.11 12.75
CA LEU A 167 5.67 2.42 12.83
C LEU A 167 6.74 3.49 12.98
N GLY A 168 6.95 4.30 11.96
CA GLY A 168 7.95 5.35 11.93
C GLY A 168 7.48 6.67 12.58
N PRO A 169 8.39 7.66 12.71
CA PRO A 169 8.15 8.88 13.49
C PRO A 169 7.07 9.82 12.92
N TYR A 170 6.63 9.63 11.70
CA TYR A 170 5.53 10.41 11.12
C TYR A 170 4.14 9.87 11.46
N VAL A 171 4.03 8.64 11.97
CA VAL A 171 2.75 8.05 12.37
C VAL A 171 2.12 8.85 13.52
N ARG A 172 0.84 9.21 13.35
CA ARG A 172 0.02 9.92 14.34
C ARG A 172 -1.07 9.03 14.92
N ASN A 173 -1.66 8.19 14.08
CA ASN A 173 -2.67 7.24 14.51
C ASN A 173 -2.37 5.86 13.93
N ALA A 174 -2.45 4.83 14.78
CA ALA A 174 -2.31 3.43 14.35
C ALA A 174 -3.34 2.56 15.06
N ILE A 175 -4.09 1.76 14.30
CA ILE A 175 -4.96 0.72 14.83
C ILE A 175 -4.56 -0.61 14.18
N ILE A 176 -3.99 -1.51 14.99
CA ILE A 176 -3.49 -2.81 14.55
C ILE A 176 -4.18 -3.88 15.40
N THR A 177 -5.22 -4.52 14.85
CA THR A 177 -6.09 -5.38 15.64
C THR A 177 -6.54 -6.63 14.90
N PHE A 178 -6.74 -7.73 15.67
CA PHE A 178 -7.31 -8.99 15.18
C PHE A 178 -6.52 -9.64 14.04
N ASN A 179 -5.19 -9.41 13.99
CA ASN A 179 -4.34 -10.02 13.00
C ASN A 179 -3.80 -11.36 13.50
N ILE A 180 -3.52 -12.26 12.55
CA ILE A 180 -2.98 -13.60 12.80
C ILE A 180 -1.61 -13.70 12.14
N SER A 181 -0.64 -14.33 12.81
CA SER A 181 0.68 -14.59 12.25
C SER A 181 1.14 -16.02 12.49
N GLN A 182 1.85 -16.60 11.53
CA GLN A 182 2.56 -17.88 11.71
C GLN A 182 3.82 -17.76 12.59
N SER A 183 4.34 -16.54 12.75
CA SER A 183 5.41 -16.20 13.68
C SER A 183 4.86 -15.35 14.83
N LYS A 184 5.71 -14.99 15.80
CA LYS A 184 5.32 -14.04 16.85
C LYS A 184 4.85 -12.74 16.21
N PHE A 185 3.61 -12.30 16.50
CA PHE A 185 3.14 -11.00 16.05
C PHE A 185 3.83 -9.89 16.84
N GLU A 186 4.65 -9.11 16.16
CA GLU A 186 5.42 -8.01 16.77
C GLU A 186 5.32 -6.75 15.94
N VAL A 187 5.15 -5.61 16.63
CA VAL A 187 5.15 -4.26 16.04
C VAL A 187 6.27 -3.46 16.67
N LYS A 188 7.19 -2.95 15.84
CA LYS A 188 8.19 -1.98 16.30
C LYS A 188 7.57 -0.58 16.22
N ASN A 189 7.35 0.04 17.38
CA ASN A 189 6.70 1.34 17.47
C ASN A 189 7.72 2.44 17.74
N GLU A 190 8.04 3.24 16.74
CA GLU A 190 8.84 4.47 16.81
C GLU A 190 8.01 5.70 16.40
N SER A 191 6.67 5.62 16.53
CA SER A 191 5.76 6.69 16.18
C SER A 191 6.00 7.97 17.01
N PHE A 192 5.43 9.06 16.55
CA PHE A 192 5.46 10.34 17.26
C PHE A 192 5.02 10.19 18.72
N SER A 193 5.68 10.86 19.64
CA SER A 193 5.45 10.71 21.10
C SER A 193 4.02 11.03 21.57
N GLY A 194 3.24 11.76 20.78
CA GLY A 194 1.81 12.04 21.02
C GLY A 194 0.86 11.23 20.12
N ALA A 195 1.35 10.17 19.47
CA ALA A 195 0.52 9.37 18.59
C ALA A 195 -0.49 8.50 19.35
N GLU A 196 -1.68 8.34 18.79
CA GLU A 196 -2.68 7.39 19.29
C GLU A 196 -2.44 6.01 18.64
N VAL A 197 -1.86 5.09 19.40
CA VAL A 197 -1.51 3.74 18.92
C VAL A 197 -2.26 2.68 19.69
N ILE A 198 -3.08 1.91 18.98
CA ILE A 198 -3.84 0.78 19.53
C ILE A 198 -3.33 -0.51 18.87
N ILE A 199 -2.66 -1.36 19.64
CA ILE A 199 -2.19 -2.69 19.22
C ILE A 199 -2.79 -3.72 20.17
N LYS A 200 -3.78 -4.51 19.70
CA LYS A 200 -4.44 -5.50 20.56
C LYS A 200 -5.08 -6.64 19.77
N ASN A 201 -5.32 -7.77 20.48
CA ASN A 201 -5.98 -8.95 19.92
C ASN A 201 -5.29 -9.50 18.67
N ASN A 202 -3.97 -9.43 18.60
CA ASN A 202 -3.17 -10.04 17.55
C ASN A 202 -2.52 -11.32 18.09
N VAL A 203 -2.46 -12.36 17.27
CA VAL A 203 -1.93 -13.71 17.64
C VAL A 203 -0.99 -14.26 16.57
#